data_ebef6c443699103c9d9e85805ca706ba
#
_entry.id   ebef6c443699103c9d9e85805ca706ba
#
_cell.length_a   1.000
_cell.length_b   1.000
_cell.length_c   1.000
_cell.angle_alpha   90.00
_cell.angle_beta   90.00
_cell.angle_gamma   90.00
#
_symmetry.space_group_name_H-M   'P 1'
#
loop_
_entity.id
_entity.type
_entity.pdbx_description
1 polymer ?
#
loop_
_entity_poly.entity_id
_entity_poly.type
_entity_poly.pdbx_seq_one_letter_code
_entity_poly.pdbx_strand_id
1 'polypeptide(L)'
;MKEQKHITYYKRNLPHYQPEGYTFFVTFRLAGSLPINVIKKLKEDKEKELKKIDGMTSQKQKAIKYYEYQRKYFGRFDGLLDKSESNPMWLQEEGVAEIVKEAIHFRDGKEYELVAYTIMPNHVHLVFRPIVGDINVAIQNVSGDLSRENNNIPTDQIVGDINVAIQKPNYLVTDILRKLKGSTARDCNKLLKRTGAFWHHESYDHVVRNIEELRRIVNYVLLNPVKAGLVDDYEKWKWSYYNPKYLM
;
A
#
# COMPACT_ATOMS: atom_id res chain seq x y z
N MET A 1 19.15 27.06 1.47
CA MET A 1 19.20 25.88 0.60
C MET A 1 17.83 25.22 0.65
N LYS A 2 17.10 25.13 -0.49
CA LYS A 2 15.81 24.44 -0.52
C LYS A 2 16.08 22.94 -0.57
N GLU A 3 15.63 22.18 0.43
CA GLU A 3 15.64 20.73 0.39
C GLU A 3 14.84 20.25 -0.81
N GLN A 4 15.51 19.60 -1.75
CA GLN A 4 14.88 18.87 -2.84
C GLN A 4 14.27 17.60 -2.26
N LYS A 5 12.96 17.63 -1.99
CA LYS A 5 12.20 16.41 -1.66
C LYS A 5 12.26 15.46 -2.85
N HIS A 6 12.87 14.31 -2.68
CA HIS A 6 12.89 13.26 -3.69
C HIS A 6 11.47 12.76 -3.93
N ILE A 7 10.95 13.00 -5.13
CA ILE A 7 9.64 12.52 -5.59
C ILE A 7 9.86 11.21 -6.33
N THR A 8 9.39 10.12 -5.75
CA THR A 8 9.48 8.82 -6.40
C THR A 8 8.18 8.50 -7.14
N TYR A 9 8.25 8.52 -8.47
CA TYR A 9 7.14 8.20 -9.35
C TYR A 9 7.51 7.03 -10.24
N TYR A 10 6.67 5.99 -10.27
CA TYR A 10 6.79 4.93 -11.26
C TYR A 10 5.41 4.55 -11.80
N LYS A 11 5.37 4.08 -13.05
CA LYS A 11 4.15 3.68 -13.74
C LYS A 11 4.19 2.17 -14.01
N ARG A 12 3.29 1.44 -13.37
CA ARG A 12 2.81 0.13 -13.84
C ARG A 12 1.45 0.35 -14.52
N ASN A 13 0.45 -0.47 -14.23
CA ASN A 13 -0.92 -0.17 -14.68
C ASN A 13 -1.57 0.97 -13.87
N LEU A 14 -1.05 1.27 -12.67
CA LEU A 14 -1.43 2.42 -11.84
C LEU A 14 -0.19 3.33 -11.64
N PRO A 15 -0.35 4.66 -11.66
CA PRO A 15 0.70 5.57 -11.26
C PRO A 15 0.86 5.50 -9.73
N HIS A 16 2.08 5.32 -9.28
CA HIS A 16 2.44 5.29 -7.87
C HIS A 16 3.26 6.53 -7.53
N TYR A 17 2.72 7.38 -6.68
CA TYR A 17 3.39 8.55 -6.13
C TYR A 17 3.64 8.29 -4.66
N GLN A 18 4.90 8.13 -4.27
CA GLN A 18 5.29 7.73 -2.91
C GLN A 18 6.26 8.76 -2.29
N PRO A 19 5.76 9.94 -1.87
CA PRO A 19 6.57 10.92 -1.17
C PRO A 19 6.93 10.43 0.23
N GLU A 20 8.14 10.75 0.68
CA GLU A 20 8.59 10.42 2.03
C GLU A 20 7.83 11.21 3.10
N GLY A 21 7.63 10.59 4.27
CA GLY A 21 6.98 11.20 5.43
C GLY A 21 5.46 11.34 5.34
N TYR A 22 4.83 10.81 4.29
CA TYR A 22 3.38 10.82 4.14
C TYR A 22 2.75 9.51 4.64
N THR A 23 1.48 9.60 5.04
CA THR A 23 0.62 8.45 5.32
C THR A 23 0.04 7.94 4.02
N PHE A 24 -0.09 6.63 3.89
CA PHE A 24 -0.65 5.97 2.72
C PHE A 24 -1.86 5.14 3.10
N PHE A 25 -2.85 5.19 2.23
CA PHE A 25 -3.96 4.24 2.20
C PHE A 25 -3.74 3.26 1.06
N VAL A 26 -3.75 1.98 1.37
CA VAL A 26 -3.49 0.93 0.39
C VAL A 26 -4.59 -0.12 0.43
N THR A 27 -5.01 -0.59 -0.75
CA THR A 27 -5.88 -1.76 -0.90
C THR A 27 -5.18 -2.83 -1.72
N PHE A 28 -5.09 -4.04 -1.19
CA PHE A 28 -4.60 -5.20 -1.92
C PHE A 28 -5.57 -6.38 -1.76
N ARG A 29 -5.71 -7.17 -2.81
CA ARG A 29 -6.78 -8.15 -2.94
C ARG A 29 -6.28 -9.54 -3.30
N LEU A 30 -7.07 -10.55 -3.06
CA LEU A 30 -6.80 -11.92 -3.48
C LEU A 30 -6.70 -12.04 -5.02
N ALA A 31 -5.85 -12.93 -5.48
CA ALA A 31 -5.83 -13.32 -6.89
C ALA A 31 -7.18 -13.93 -7.27
N GLY A 32 -7.75 -13.48 -8.38
CA GLY A 32 -9.05 -13.96 -8.82
C GLY A 32 -10.27 -13.34 -8.12
N SER A 33 -10.09 -12.41 -7.16
CA SER A 33 -11.20 -11.75 -6.43
C SER A 33 -12.11 -10.87 -7.30
N LEU A 34 -11.73 -10.59 -8.54
CA LEU A 34 -12.59 -9.97 -9.56
C LEU A 34 -12.52 -10.76 -10.87
N PRO A 35 -13.65 -10.97 -11.55
CA PRO A 35 -13.69 -11.62 -12.87
C PRO A 35 -12.86 -10.85 -13.92
N ILE A 36 -12.27 -11.56 -14.86
CA ILE A 36 -11.39 -10.97 -15.89
C ILE A 36 -12.13 -9.95 -16.76
N ASN A 37 -13.39 -10.22 -17.10
CA ASN A 37 -14.24 -9.30 -17.88
C ASN A 37 -14.49 -7.97 -17.12
N VAL A 38 -14.67 -8.02 -15.79
CA VAL A 38 -14.83 -6.85 -14.94
C VAL A 38 -13.54 -6.03 -14.92
N ILE A 39 -12.39 -6.69 -14.74
CA ILE A 39 -11.08 -6.04 -14.79
C ILE A 39 -10.83 -5.38 -16.14
N LYS A 40 -11.16 -6.07 -17.25
CA LYS A 40 -11.02 -5.53 -18.60
C LYS A 40 -11.86 -4.27 -18.79
N LYS A 41 -13.13 -4.30 -18.40
CA LYS A 41 -14.03 -3.15 -18.48
C LYS A 41 -13.54 -1.96 -17.63
N LEU A 42 -13.07 -2.22 -16.41
CA LEU A 42 -12.48 -1.18 -15.56
C LEU A 42 -11.24 -0.53 -16.19
N LYS A 43 -10.40 -1.32 -16.85
CA LYS A 43 -9.23 -0.81 -17.60
C LYS A 43 -9.65 0.07 -18.77
N GLU A 44 -10.57 -0.40 -19.60
CA GLU A 44 -11.09 0.35 -20.76
C GLU A 44 -11.73 1.68 -20.34
N ASP A 45 -12.55 1.67 -19.29
CA ASP A 45 -13.19 2.87 -18.73
C ASP A 45 -12.12 3.85 -18.21
N LYS A 46 -11.07 3.33 -17.55
CA LYS A 46 -9.95 4.12 -17.06
C LYS A 46 -9.18 4.79 -18.20
N GLU A 47 -8.82 4.04 -19.22
CA GLU A 47 -8.07 4.56 -20.37
C GLU A 47 -8.85 5.66 -21.11
N LYS A 48 -10.15 5.48 -21.29
CA LYS A 48 -11.05 6.48 -21.89
C LYS A 48 -11.08 7.79 -21.08
N GLU A 49 -11.18 7.67 -19.77
CA GLU A 49 -11.28 8.86 -18.91
C GLU A 49 -9.93 9.60 -18.78
N LEU A 50 -8.83 8.85 -18.67
CA LEU A 50 -7.49 9.46 -18.67
C LEU A 50 -7.18 10.19 -19.97
N LYS A 51 -7.57 9.65 -21.14
CA LYS A 51 -7.41 10.35 -22.42
C LYS A 51 -8.17 11.67 -22.46
N LYS A 52 -9.38 11.75 -21.88
CA LYS A 52 -10.14 13.02 -21.77
C LYS A 52 -9.43 14.04 -20.88
N ILE A 53 -8.91 13.59 -19.73
CA ILE A 53 -8.17 14.45 -18.80
C ILE A 53 -6.88 14.95 -19.44
N ASP A 54 -6.16 14.10 -20.15
CA ASP A 54 -4.91 14.46 -20.84
C ASP A 54 -5.11 15.48 -21.97
N GLY A 55 -6.29 15.48 -22.60
CA GLY A 55 -6.69 16.47 -23.62
C GLY A 55 -7.00 17.86 -23.08
N MET A 56 -7.10 18.06 -21.75
CA MET A 56 -7.34 19.40 -21.17
C MET A 56 -6.11 20.28 -21.28
N THR A 57 -6.29 21.58 -21.45
CA THR A 57 -5.18 22.55 -21.58
C THR A 57 -4.63 23.01 -20.24
N SER A 58 -5.46 23.20 -19.24
CA SER A 58 -5.07 23.70 -17.92
C SER A 58 -4.50 22.62 -17.03
N GLN A 59 -3.24 22.71 -16.62
CA GLN A 59 -2.60 21.79 -15.69
C GLN A 59 -3.29 21.69 -14.33
N LYS A 60 -3.81 22.83 -13.82
CA LYS A 60 -4.59 22.86 -12.56
C LYS A 60 -5.88 22.06 -12.67
N GLN A 61 -6.62 22.23 -13.79
CA GLN A 61 -7.85 21.47 -14.04
C GLN A 61 -7.56 19.98 -14.24
N LYS A 62 -6.49 19.62 -14.97
CA LYS A 62 -6.05 18.23 -15.10
C LYS A 62 -5.83 17.57 -13.72
N ALA A 63 -5.08 18.21 -12.84
CA ALA A 63 -4.78 17.68 -11.51
C ALA A 63 -6.06 17.45 -10.68
N ILE A 64 -7.00 18.41 -10.72
CA ILE A 64 -8.29 18.30 -10.03
C ILE A 64 -9.11 17.13 -10.60
N LYS A 65 -9.27 17.08 -11.93
CA LYS A 65 -10.04 16.01 -12.60
C LYS A 65 -9.43 14.63 -12.43
N TYR A 66 -8.12 14.54 -12.48
CA TYR A 66 -7.40 13.30 -12.21
C TYR A 66 -7.68 12.80 -10.78
N TYR A 67 -7.65 13.68 -9.78
CA TYR A 67 -7.95 13.33 -8.39
C TYR A 67 -9.42 12.90 -8.20
N GLU A 68 -10.38 13.65 -8.76
CA GLU A 68 -11.80 13.26 -8.74
C GLU A 68 -12.03 11.91 -9.38
N TYR A 69 -11.36 11.65 -10.50
CA TYR A 69 -11.42 10.38 -11.20
C TYR A 69 -10.85 9.23 -10.36
N GLN A 70 -9.68 9.41 -9.74
CA GLN A 70 -9.07 8.39 -8.88
C GLN A 70 -10.00 7.98 -7.73
N ARG A 71 -10.66 8.95 -7.10
CA ARG A 71 -11.66 8.67 -6.05
C ARG A 71 -12.84 7.86 -6.55
N LYS A 72 -13.40 8.25 -7.71
CA LYS A 72 -14.54 7.52 -8.32
C LYS A 72 -14.14 6.12 -8.75
N TYR A 73 -12.97 6.00 -9.36
CA TYR A 73 -12.44 4.70 -9.78
C TYR A 73 -12.26 3.76 -8.60
N PHE A 74 -11.64 4.26 -7.52
CA PHE A 74 -11.44 3.47 -6.31
C PHE A 74 -12.77 3.03 -5.69
N GLY A 75 -13.71 3.94 -5.46
CA GLY A 75 -15.01 3.60 -4.89
C GLY A 75 -15.80 2.57 -5.73
N ARG A 76 -15.71 2.66 -7.07
CA ARG A 76 -16.31 1.66 -7.97
C ARG A 76 -15.59 0.31 -7.87
N PHE A 77 -14.27 0.32 -7.87
CA PHE A 77 -13.44 -0.87 -7.76
C PHE A 77 -13.72 -1.62 -6.46
N ASP A 78 -13.75 -0.88 -5.36
CA ASP A 78 -13.99 -1.41 -4.03
C ASP A 78 -15.41 -1.98 -3.88
N GLY A 79 -16.44 -1.25 -4.33
CA GLY A 79 -17.80 -1.75 -4.34
C GLY A 79 -18.03 -3.00 -5.22
N LEU A 80 -17.11 -3.28 -6.17
CA LEU A 80 -17.12 -4.54 -6.92
C LEU A 80 -16.47 -5.68 -6.13
N LEU A 81 -15.48 -5.39 -5.27
CA LEU A 81 -14.90 -6.38 -4.37
C LEU A 81 -15.91 -6.80 -3.30
N ASP A 82 -16.65 -5.84 -2.72
CA ASP A 82 -17.67 -6.10 -1.70
C ASP A 82 -18.82 -6.98 -2.22
N LYS A 83 -19.20 -6.81 -3.48
CA LYS A 83 -20.32 -7.54 -4.11
C LYS A 83 -19.93 -8.88 -4.73
N SER A 84 -18.70 -9.30 -4.61
CA SER A 84 -18.15 -10.44 -5.33
C SER A 84 -18.34 -11.75 -4.56
N GLU A 85 -19.52 -12.38 -4.65
CA GLU A 85 -19.87 -13.60 -3.91
C GLU A 85 -19.27 -14.91 -4.48
N SER A 86 -18.91 -14.93 -5.76
CA SER A 86 -18.44 -16.16 -6.47
C SER A 86 -16.93 -16.31 -6.58
N ASN A 87 -16.16 -15.41 -5.98
CA ASN A 87 -14.71 -15.34 -6.08
C ASN A 87 -14.01 -15.81 -4.79
N PRO A 88 -12.68 -16.01 -4.80
CA PRO A 88 -11.96 -16.41 -3.60
C PRO A 88 -12.21 -15.49 -2.41
N MET A 89 -12.65 -16.08 -1.30
CA MET A 89 -12.95 -15.43 -0.03
C MET A 89 -12.04 -15.98 1.10
N TRP A 90 -10.81 -16.35 0.77
CA TRP A 90 -9.93 -17.08 1.70
C TRP A 90 -9.62 -16.32 2.99
N LEU A 91 -9.75 -14.98 2.98
CA LEU A 91 -9.53 -14.16 4.17
C LEU A 91 -10.67 -14.26 5.21
N GLN A 92 -11.80 -14.90 4.88
CA GLN A 92 -12.84 -15.21 5.85
C GLN A 92 -12.47 -16.40 6.78
N GLU A 93 -11.52 -17.24 6.34
CA GLU A 93 -10.95 -18.30 7.16
C GLU A 93 -10.14 -17.68 8.30
N GLU A 94 -10.52 -18.02 9.55
CA GLU A 94 -9.94 -17.40 10.75
C GLU A 94 -8.41 -17.47 10.79
N GLY A 95 -7.84 -18.66 10.52
CA GLY A 95 -6.40 -18.86 10.50
C GLY A 95 -5.68 -18.07 9.39
N VAL A 96 -6.36 -17.82 8.26
CA VAL A 96 -5.83 -17.02 7.16
C VAL A 96 -5.83 -15.54 7.52
N ALA A 97 -6.94 -15.05 8.08
CA ALA A 97 -7.03 -13.66 8.53
C ALA A 97 -6.02 -13.36 9.65
N GLU A 98 -5.82 -14.30 10.59
CA GLU A 98 -4.84 -14.16 11.68
C GLU A 98 -3.41 -14.05 11.14
N ILE A 99 -2.99 -14.89 10.18
CA ILE A 99 -1.69 -14.78 9.51
C ILE A 99 -1.48 -13.37 8.92
N VAL A 100 -2.50 -12.81 8.28
CA VAL A 100 -2.42 -11.47 7.68
C VAL A 100 -2.35 -10.40 8.76
N LYS A 101 -3.17 -10.49 9.79
CA LYS A 101 -3.19 -9.59 10.94
C LYS A 101 -1.84 -9.56 11.66
N GLU A 102 -1.30 -10.73 12.01
CA GLU A 102 0.02 -10.84 12.64
C GLU A 102 1.13 -10.25 11.79
N ALA A 103 1.10 -10.50 10.47
CA ALA A 103 2.09 -9.96 9.55
C ALA A 103 2.01 -8.43 9.41
N ILE A 104 0.81 -7.83 9.56
CA ILE A 104 0.63 -6.38 9.61
C ILE A 104 1.23 -5.84 10.91
N HIS A 105 0.86 -6.39 12.06
CA HIS A 105 1.36 -5.93 13.37
C HIS A 105 2.86 -6.18 13.56
N PHE A 106 3.40 -7.26 13.02
CA PHE A 106 4.85 -7.54 13.08
C PHE A 106 5.71 -6.41 12.52
N ARG A 107 5.20 -5.67 11.55
CA ARG A 107 5.90 -4.57 10.86
C ARG A 107 5.67 -3.20 11.48
N ASP A 108 4.67 -3.09 12.36
CA ASP A 108 4.38 -1.86 13.09
C ASP A 108 5.57 -1.50 14.01
N GLY A 109 5.96 -0.23 14.01
CA GLY A 109 7.13 0.27 14.73
C GLY A 109 8.49 -0.12 14.12
N LYS A 110 8.53 -0.95 13.06
CA LYS A 110 9.74 -1.41 12.37
C LYS A 110 9.86 -0.87 10.96
N GLU A 111 8.88 -1.15 10.12
CA GLU A 111 8.86 -0.71 8.72
C GLU A 111 7.89 0.47 8.52
N TYR A 112 6.89 0.60 9.37
CA TYR A 112 5.91 1.68 9.35
C TYR A 112 5.27 1.91 10.72
N GLU A 113 4.59 3.03 10.86
CA GLU A 113 3.63 3.32 11.93
C GLU A 113 2.24 2.94 11.43
N LEU A 114 1.59 1.98 12.09
CA LEU A 114 0.26 1.49 11.73
C LEU A 114 -0.80 2.48 12.19
N VAL A 115 -1.68 2.88 11.29
CA VAL A 115 -2.80 3.79 11.57
C VAL A 115 -4.12 3.04 11.70
N ALA A 116 -4.50 2.27 10.66
CA ALA A 116 -5.72 1.48 10.66
C ALA A 116 -5.65 0.37 9.60
N TYR A 117 -6.44 -0.68 9.79
CA TYR A 117 -6.72 -1.65 8.75
C TYR A 117 -8.09 -2.30 8.93
N THR A 118 -8.59 -2.92 7.87
CA THR A 118 -9.64 -3.95 7.92
C THR A 118 -9.31 -5.05 6.93
N ILE A 119 -9.44 -6.31 7.39
CA ILE A 119 -9.28 -7.50 6.56
C ILE A 119 -10.68 -7.95 6.17
N MET A 120 -11.02 -7.76 4.90
CA MET A 120 -12.27 -8.19 4.28
C MET A 120 -12.14 -9.61 3.72
N PRO A 121 -13.21 -10.32 3.40
CA PRO A 121 -13.14 -11.72 2.91
C PRO A 121 -12.22 -11.96 1.71
N ASN A 122 -12.01 -10.96 0.85
CA ASN A 122 -11.24 -11.07 -0.40
C ASN A 122 -10.22 -9.97 -0.66
N HIS A 123 -10.10 -8.98 0.24
CA HIS A 123 -9.14 -7.88 0.16
C HIS A 123 -8.81 -7.30 1.54
N VAL A 124 -7.80 -6.43 1.57
CA VAL A 124 -7.35 -5.74 2.79
C VAL A 124 -7.24 -4.26 2.50
N HIS A 125 -7.78 -3.43 3.37
CA HIS A 125 -7.50 -2.01 3.47
C HIS A 125 -6.47 -1.78 4.57
N LEU A 126 -5.42 -1.03 4.27
CA LEU A 126 -4.33 -0.76 5.20
C LEU A 126 -3.93 0.72 5.13
N VAL A 127 -3.89 1.38 6.28
CA VAL A 127 -3.43 2.77 6.43
C VAL A 127 -2.18 2.78 7.29
N PHE A 128 -1.09 3.32 6.78
CA PHE A 128 0.18 3.35 7.49
C PHE A 128 1.07 4.50 7.02
N ARG A 129 2.01 4.90 7.88
CA ARG A 129 3.08 5.83 7.56
C ARG A 129 4.41 5.07 7.53
N PRO A 130 5.11 4.95 6.39
CA PRO A 130 6.42 4.34 6.34
C PRO A 130 7.42 5.03 7.28
N ILE A 131 8.21 4.24 8.00
CA ILE A 131 9.34 4.72 8.76
C ILE A 131 10.52 4.81 7.78
N VAL A 132 10.98 6.02 7.55
CA VAL A 132 12.21 6.27 6.79
C VAL A 132 13.36 6.04 7.76
N GLY A 133 14.19 5.02 7.53
CA GLY A 133 15.41 4.84 8.31
C GLY A 133 16.30 6.07 8.14
N ASP A 134 16.87 6.56 9.22
CA ASP A 134 17.85 7.64 9.16
C ASP A 134 19.00 7.21 8.25
N ILE A 135 19.19 7.95 7.16
CA ILE A 135 20.35 7.77 6.25
C ILE A 135 21.65 7.85 7.06
N ASN A 136 21.67 8.65 8.13
CA ASN A 136 22.79 8.76 9.08
C ASN A 136 23.09 7.45 9.82
N VAL A 137 22.07 6.63 10.15
CA VAL A 137 22.28 5.32 10.81
C VAL A 137 22.89 4.33 9.80
N ALA A 138 22.45 4.37 8.54
CA ALA A 138 23.03 3.54 7.48
C ALA A 138 24.49 3.94 7.19
N ILE A 139 24.81 5.24 7.19
CA ILE A 139 26.17 5.75 7.02
C ILE A 139 27.04 5.38 8.24
N GLN A 140 26.52 5.48 9.46
CA GLN A 140 27.24 5.07 10.66
C GLN A 140 27.50 3.58 10.73
N ASN A 141 26.58 2.74 10.27
CA ASN A 141 26.79 1.30 10.20
C ASN A 141 27.84 0.91 9.15
N VAL A 142 27.86 1.57 8.00
CA VAL A 142 28.88 1.41 6.97
C VAL A 142 30.24 1.91 7.50
N SER A 143 30.26 3.04 8.18
CA SER A 143 31.49 3.60 8.78
C SER A 143 31.99 2.76 9.96
N GLY A 144 31.09 2.15 10.74
CA GLY A 144 31.42 1.26 11.86
C GLY A 144 32.01 -0.07 11.41
N ASP A 145 31.57 -0.61 10.28
CA ASP A 145 32.13 -1.84 9.68
C ASP A 145 33.50 -1.58 9.05
N LEU A 146 33.69 -0.40 8.43
CA LEU A 146 34.96 0.01 7.83
C LEU A 146 36.07 0.23 8.86
N SER A 147 35.72 0.50 10.13
CA SER A 147 36.71 0.66 11.22
C SER A 147 37.16 -0.67 11.84
N ARG A 148 36.52 -1.79 11.49
CA ARG A 148 36.87 -3.14 12.01
C ARG A 148 37.74 -3.99 11.09
N GLU A 149 37.80 -3.65 9.80
CA GLU A 149 38.66 -4.32 8.85
C GLU A 149 39.70 -3.36 8.31
N ASN A 150 40.97 -3.57 8.70
CA ASN A 150 42.13 -2.97 8.03
C ASN A 150 42.10 -3.38 6.56
N ASN A 151 42.05 -2.42 5.66
CA ASN A 151 42.74 -2.31 4.39
C ASN A 151 41.95 -1.82 3.19
N ASN A 152 42.53 -0.76 2.59
CA ASN A 152 42.58 -0.44 1.17
C ASN A 152 41.33 -0.67 0.28
N ILE A 153 40.16 -0.19 0.72
CA ILE A 153 39.09 0.07 -0.24
C ILE A 153 39.30 1.47 -0.79
N PRO A 154 39.43 1.66 -2.12
CA PRO A 154 39.58 2.98 -2.71
C PRO A 154 38.40 3.88 -2.33
N THR A 155 38.69 5.08 -1.89
CA THR A 155 37.68 6.09 -1.48
C THR A 155 36.61 6.31 -2.56
N ASP A 156 37.00 6.20 -3.81
CA ASP A 156 36.12 6.35 -4.99
C ASP A 156 35.06 5.25 -5.08
N GLN A 157 35.36 4.03 -4.59
CA GLN A 157 34.42 2.92 -4.58
C GLN A 157 33.36 3.12 -3.49
N ILE A 158 33.76 3.61 -2.30
CA ILE A 158 32.85 3.95 -1.20
C ILE A 158 31.90 5.08 -1.61
N VAL A 159 32.42 6.12 -2.26
CA VAL A 159 31.64 7.25 -2.78
C VAL A 159 30.69 6.78 -3.89
N GLY A 160 31.11 5.85 -4.72
CA GLY A 160 30.30 5.21 -5.75
C GLY A 160 29.13 4.44 -5.16
N ASP A 161 29.36 3.61 -4.14
CA ASP A 161 28.34 2.82 -3.47
C ASP A 161 27.33 3.66 -2.68
N ILE A 162 27.78 4.73 -2.01
CA ILE A 162 26.92 5.71 -1.36
C ILE A 162 26.07 6.46 -2.39
N ASN A 163 26.65 6.92 -3.50
CA ASN A 163 25.91 7.59 -4.56
C ASN A 163 24.89 6.67 -5.25
N VAL A 164 25.20 5.39 -5.44
CA VAL A 164 24.26 4.39 -5.98
C VAL A 164 23.13 4.11 -4.98
N ALA A 165 23.40 4.09 -3.68
CA ALA A 165 22.37 3.95 -2.64
C ALA A 165 21.44 5.16 -2.58
N ILE A 166 21.97 6.38 -2.76
CA ILE A 166 21.20 7.63 -2.78
C ILE A 166 20.39 7.78 -4.08
N GLN A 167 20.84 7.20 -5.19
CA GLN A 167 20.19 7.31 -6.50
C GLN A 167 19.08 6.28 -6.73
N LYS A 168 18.95 5.22 -5.92
CA LYS A 168 17.83 4.29 -6.05
C LYS A 168 16.57 4.97 -5.53
N PRO A 169 15.53 5.11 -6.40
CA PRO A 169 14.25 5.63 -5.94
C PRO A 169 13.73 4.75 -4.79
N ASN A 170 13.46 5.38 -3.66
CA ASN A 170 13.01 4.67 -2.45
C ASN A 170 11.52 4.33 -2.58
N TYR A 171 11.20 3.16 -3.11
CA TYR A 171 9.83 2.66 -3.25
C TYR A 171 9.34 2.01 -1.95
N LEU A 172 9.42 2.71 -0.82
CA LEU A 172 9.13 2.19 0.51
C LEU A 172 7.80 1.44 0.60
N VAL A 173 6.71 2.03 0.09
CA VAL A 173 5.38 1.41 0.11
C VAL A 173 5.38 0.11 -0.71
N THR A 174 6.01 0.12 -1.87
CA THR A 174 6.12 -1.06 -2.74
C THR A 174 6.91 -2.18 -2.08
N ASP A 175 8.01 -1.85 -1.42
CA ASP A 175 8.84 -2.84 -0.72
C ASP A 175 8.15 -3.41 0.51
N ILE A 176 7.49 -2.57 1.30
CA ILE A 176 6.65 -3.00 2.42
C ILE A 176 5.57 -3.98 1.94
N LEU A 177 4.83 -3.61 0.88
CA LEU A 177 3.78 -4.47 0.33
C LEU A 177 4.34 -5.76 -0.28
N ARG A 178 5.49 -5.71 -0.93
CA ARG A 178 6.15 -6.90 -1.48
C ARG A 178 6.50 -7.90 -0.39
N LYS A 179 7.07 -7.42 0.73
CA LYS A 179 7.42 -8.25 1.90
C LYS A 179 6.16 -8.80 2.58
N LEU A 180 5.16 -7.94 2.84
CA LEU A 180 3.90 -8.31 3.48
C LEU A 180 3.15 -9.37 2.65
N LYS A 181 2.93 -9.09 1.37
CA LYS A 181 2.23 -10.01 0.46
C LYS A 181 3.01 -11.31 0.23
N GLY A 182 4.34 -11.25 0.16
CA GLY A 182 5.19 -12.43 -0.05
C GLY A 182 5.16 -13.39 1.14
N SER A 183 5.34 -12.90 2.37
CA SER A 183 5.29 -13.72 3.58
C SER A 183 3.90 -14.33 3.79
N THR A 184 2.86 -13.50 3.76
CA THR A 184 1.48 -13.96 3.98
C THR A 184 0.99 -14.92 2.88
N ALA A 185 1.36 -14.71 1.62
CA ALA A 185 1.01 -15.64 0.54
C ALA A 185 1.58 -17.04 0.77
N ARG A 186 2.84 -17.14 1.21
CA ARG A 186 3.49 -18.42 1.52
C ARG A 186 2.76 -19.13 2.66
N ASP A 187 2.52 -18.42 3.76
CA ASP A 187 2.00 -19.03 4.97
C ASP A 187 0.51 -19.37 4.83
N CYS A 188 -0.30 -18.51 4.19
CA CYS A 188 -1.69 -18.78 3.86
C CYS A 188 -1.83 -19.94 2.86
N ASN A 189 -1.01 -20.01 1.80
CA ASN A 189 -1.04 -21.12 0.85
C ASN A 189 -0.71 -22.45 1.55
N LYS A 190 0.24 -22.45 2.50
CA LYS A 190 0.59 -23.63 3.30
C LYS A 190 -0.61 -24.07 4.16
N LEU A 191 -1.25 -23.13 4.87
CA LEU A 191 -2.43 -23.41 5.71
C LEU A 191 -3.59 -24.00 4.88
N LEU A 192 -3.88 -23.38 3.74
CA LEU A 192 -4.96 -23.79 2.82
C LEU A 192 -4.60 -25.00 1.94
N LYS A 193 -3.39 -25.56 2.07
CA LYS A 193 -2.89 -26.67 1.24
C LYS A 193 -3.05 -26.41 -0.25
N ARG A 194 -2.78 -25.19 -0.71
CA ARG A 194 -2.91 -24.75 -2.09
C ARG A 194 -1.61 -24.19 -2.64
N THR A 195 -1.54 -24.07 -3.95
CA THR A 195 -0.43 -23.46 -4.71
C THR A 195 -0.91 -22.31 -5.60
N GLY A 196 0.04 -21.58 -6.18
CA GLY A 196 -0.26 -20.48 -7.08
C GLY A 196 -0.40 -19.13 -6.38
N ALA A 197 -0.84 -18.12 -7.12
CA ALA A 197 -0.95 -16.76 -6.62
C ALA A 197 -2.02 -16.66 -5.51
N PHE A 198 -1.64 -16.14 -4.36
CA PHE A 198 -2.56 -15.79 -3.27
C PHE A 198 -3.07 -14.37 -3.44
N TRP A 199 -2.17 -13.40 -3.57
CA TRP A 199 -2.49 -12.01 -3.81
C TRP A 199 -2.45 -11.65 -5.29
N HIS A 200 -3.34 -10.76 -5.71
CA HIS A 200 -3.18 -10.08 -6.99
C HIS A 200 -1.90 -9.24 -6.95
N HIS A 201 -1.15 -9.19 -8.06
CA HIS A 201 0.16 -8.55 -8.07
C HIS A 201 0.09 -7.04 -7.83
N GLU A 202 -0.93 -6.36 -8.35
CA GLU A 202 -1.12 -4.93 -8.14
C GLU A 202 -1.88 -4.62 -6.86
N SER A 203 -1.58 -3.46 -6.29
CA SER A 203 -2.28 -2.86 -5.16
C SER A 203 -2.68 -1.44 -5.54
N TYR A 204 -3.76 -0.95 -4.98
CA TYR A 204 -4.11 0.46 -5.03
C TYR A 204 -3.38 1.15 -3.88
N ASP A 205 -2.75 2.29 -4.15
CA ASP A 205 -2.14 3.16 -3.14
C ASP A 205 -2.58 4.61 -3.35
N HIS A 206 -2.79 5.30 -2.24
CA HIS A 206 -3.22 6.68 -2.19
C HIS A 206 -2.48 7.42 -1.08
N VAL A 207 -1.89 8.56 -1.43
CA VAL A 207 -1.23 9.46 -0.46
C VAL A 207 -2.27 10.27 0.28
N VAL A 208 -2.26 10.19 1.59
CA VAL A 208 -3.10 10.99 2.47
C VAL A 208 -2.52 12.39 2.60
N ARG A 209 -3.28 13.44 2.27
CA ARG A 209 -2.78 14.80 2.08
C ARG A 209 -2.90 15.68 3.32
N ASN A 210 -3.91 15.42 4.14
CA ASN A 210 -4.20 16.21 5.34
C ASN A 210 -4.97 15.37 6.37
N ILE A 211 -5.16 15.94 7.54
CA ILE A 211 -5.79 15.26 8.67
C ILE A 211 -7.28 14.97 8.42
N GLU A 212 -8.00 15.84 7.72
CA GLU A 212 -9.42 15.64 7.38
C GLU A 212 -9.58 14.45 6.42
N GLU A 213 -8.66 14.31 5.48
CA GLU A 213 -8.63 13.16 4.56
C GLU A 213 -8.28 11.89 5.33
N LEU A 214 -7.31 11.95 6.26
CA LEU A 214 -6.96 10.81 7.12
C LEU A 214 -8.18 10.31 7.90
N ARG A 215 -8.88 11.20 8.59
CA ARG A 215 -10.10 10.85 9.34
C ARG A 215 -11.17 10.20 8.47
N ARG A 216 -11.40 10.73 7.27
CA ARG A 216 -12.36 10.13 6.31
C ARG A 216 -11.94 8.74 5.87
N ILE A 217 -10.65 8.53 5.62
CA ILE A 217 -10.10 7.24 5.22
C ILE A 217 -10.18 6.23 6.35
N VAL A 218 -9.80 6.61 7.57
CA VAL A 218 -9.91 5.73 8.74
C VAL A 218 -11.37 5.31 8.96
N ASN A 219 -12.31 6.26 8.96
CA ASN A 219 -13.74 5.96 9.06
C ASN A 219 -14.21 5.05 7.91
N TYR A 220 -13.75 5.29 6.70
CA TYR A 220 -14.05 4.44 5.55
C TYR A 220 -13.57 3.00 5.77
N VAL A 221 -12.35 2.81 6.24
CA VAL A 221 -11.74 1.50 6.52
C VAL A 221 -12.53 0.76 7.60
N LEU A 222 -12.86 1.43 8.71
CA LEU A 222 -13.61 0.83 9.81
C LEU A 222 -15.06 0.49 9.46
N LEU A 223 -15.73 1.34 8.68
CA LEU A 223 -17.11 1.13 8.25
C LEU A 223 -17.26 0.19 7.06
N ASN A 224 -16.16 -0.26 6.46
CA ASN A 224 -16.21 -1.13 5.28
C ASN A 224 -16.94 -2.46 5.55
N PRO A 225 -16.70 -3.19 6.68
CA PRO A 225 -17.44 -4.41 7.01
C PRO A 225 -18.95 -4.19 7.20
N VAL A 226 -19.34 -3.03 7.74
CA VAL A 226 -20.75 -2.65 7.90
C VAL A 226 -21.41 -2.41 6.55
N LYS A 227 -20.73 -1.66 5.66
CA LYS A 227 -21.21 -1.41 4.28
C LYS A 227 -21.34 -2.68 3.45
N ALA A 228 -20.47 -3.64 3.68
CA ALA A 228 -20.51 -4.95 3.05
C ALA A 228 -21.56 -5.89 3.67
N GLY A 229 -22.26 -5.47 4.74
CA GLY A 229 -23.27 -6.27 5.41
C GLY A 229 -22.73 -7.45 6.23
N LEU A 230 -21.42 -7.43 6.55
CA LEU A 230 -20.77 -8.49 7.33
C LEU A 230 -21.06 -8.38 8.83
N VAL A 231 -21.26 -7.19 9.32
CA VAL A 231 -21.64 -6.83 10.69
C VAL A 231 -22.55 -5.61 10.68
N ASP A 232 -23.30 -5.40 11.76
CA ASP A 232 -24.16 -4.23 11.98
C ASP A 232 -23.42 -3.06 12.64
N ASP A 233 -22.28 -3.35 13.30
CA ASP A 233 -21.42 -2.40 13.98
C ASP A 233 -19.95 -2.72 13.69
N TYR A 234 -19.14 -1.70 13.36
CA TYR A 234 -17.72 -1.87 13.01
C TYR A 234 -16.90 -2.44 14.18
N GLU A 235 -17.27 -2.17 15.44
CA GLU A 235 -16.58 -2.69 16.62
C GLU A 235 -16.71 -4.21 16.77
N LYS A 236 -17.75 -4.80 16.15
CA LYS A 236 -17.95 -6.24 16.12
C LYS A 236 -17.08 -6.97 15.08
N TRP A 237 -16.40 -6.22 14.19
CA TRP A 237 -15.54 -6.83 13.21
C TRP A 237 -14.12 -7.04 13.75
N LYS A 238 -13.83 -8.22 14.27
CA LYS A 238 -12.55 -8.58 14.91
C LYS A 238 -11.29 -8.43 14.04
N TRP A 239 -11.46 -8.26 12.73
CA TRP A 239 -10.40 -8.12 11.75
C TRP A 239 -10.15 -6.66 11.36
N SER A 240 -10.65 -5.72 12.13
CA SER A 240 -10.33 -4.31 12.02
C SER A 240 -9.46 -3.85 13.19
N TYR A 241 -8.68 -2.83 12.92
CA TYR A 241 -7.85 -2.14 13.91
C TYR A 241 -7.74 -0.66 13.55
N TYR A 242 -7.66 0.17 14.54
CA TYR A 242 -7.22 1.55 14.42
C TYR A 242 -6.36 1.96 15.62
N ASN A 243 -5.41 2.84 15.38
CA ASN A 243 -4.63 3.45 16.45
C ASN A 243 -5.38 4.68 16.97
N PRO A 244 -5.79 4.72 18.26
CA PRO A 244 -6.59 5.80 18.84
C PRO A 244 -5.98 7.21 18.68
N LYS A 245 -4.68 7.32 18.57
CA LYS A 245 -3.94 8.57 18.33
C LYS A 245 -4.44 9.34 17.09
N TYR A 246 -5.06 8.67 16.14
CA TYR A 246 -5.49 9.25 14.85
C TYR A 246 -7.00 9.53 14.77
N LEU A 247 -7.77 9.23 15.80
CA LEU A 247 -9.22 9.50 15.87
C LEU A 247 -9.61 10.78 16.63
N MET A 248 -8.64 11.46 17.25
CA MET A 248 -8.89 12.71 17.97
C MET A 248 -9.08 13.90 17.04
#